data_da0b232f62edfb2480a14d478b2897d6
#
_entry.id   da0b232f62edfb2480a14d478b2897d6
#
_cell.length_a   1.000
_cell.length_b   1.000
_cell.length_c   1.000
_cell.angle_alpha   90.00
_cell.angle_beta   90.00
_cell.angle_gamma   90.00
#
_symmetry.space_group_name_H-M   'P 1'
#
loop_
_entity.id
_entity.type
_entity.pdbx_description
1 polymer ?
#
loop_
_entity_poly.entity_id
_entity_poly.type
_entity_poly.pdbx_seq_one_letter_code
_entity_poly.pdbx_strand_id
1 'polypeptide(L)'
;MRGKTLISLLIAALLVAGCAKKQAQTGTPTTEKKWRVGVTLLTKQHPFYQELEAAMRETAEKEGIELLIQSAEFNLADQTAQVENFLTSGVDALIICPVDSAGIAGAVKKANAAKVPVFTADIAAQGGDVVCHVASDNVQGGRLAGEYLAKLLGGKGKVVIIDHPVVTSVQDRTRGFMEAISKYPDIQVVDRPPGDGVRDKAMAVTETMLQKHPDLAGIFAINDSTALGALKAVESMGRTNVVIVGYDGDPEARREILRGCALKADAVQFPRKIGSTVVEMVAKHLRGEPVPKLVPIPCDLIDKQKLEREPSP
;
A
#
# COMPACT_ATOMS: atom_id res chain seq x y z
N MET A 1 -61.21 -3.27 92.88
CA MET A 1 -60.23 -2.81 93.92
C MET A 1 -58.90 -2.58 93.22
N ARG A 2 -58.33 -1.39 93.41
CA ARG A 2 -56.92 -0.98 93.25
C ARG A 2 -56.38 -1.12 91.82
N GLY A 3 -55.87 -0.17 91.16
CA GLY A 3 -55.47 1.19 91.53
C GLY A 3 -54.18 1.52 90.69
N LYS A 4 -54.25 2.62 89.94
CA LYS A 4 -53.15 3.56 89.66
C LYS A 4 -51.87 3.02 89.03
N THR A 5 -51.21 3.63 88.09
CA THR A 5 -50.79 5.05 88.05
C THR A 5 -50.24 5.41 86.62
N LEU A 6 -50.59 6.61 86.18
CA LEU A 6 -49.89 7.27 85.00
C LEU A 6 -48.47 7.57 85.37
N ILE A 7 -47.57 7.33 84.42
CA ILE A 7 -46.29 8.04 84.31
C ILE A 7 -46.08 8.44 82.87
N SER A 8 -46.15 9.74 82.64
CA SER A 8 -45.72 10.36 81.37
C SER A 8 -44.17 10.38 81.24
N LEU A 9 -43.65 9.88 80.09
CA LEU A 9 -42.28 10.09 79.79
C LEU A 9 -42.19 10.80 78.43
N LEU A 10 -41.71 12.02 78.48
CA LEU A 10 -41.26 12.78 77.34
C LEU A 10 -40.06 12.05 76.71
N ILE A 11 -40.12 11.73 75.38
CA ILE A 11 -38.96 11.31 74.61
C ILE A 11 -38.57 12.40 73.60
N ALA A 12 -37.45 12.99 73.89
CA ALA A 12 -36.81 14.00 72.99
C ALA A 12 -36.41 13.32 71.69
N ALA A 13 -36.88 13.86 70.58
CA ALA A 13 -36.43 13.43 69.25
C ALA A 13 -35.01 14.02 68.95
N LEU A 14 -33.98 13.19 68.95
CA LEU A 14 -32.67 13.49 68.37
C LEU A 14 -32.72 13.30 66.87
N LEU A 15 -32.66 14.38 66.13
CA LEU A 15 -32.37 14.41 64.70
C LEU A 15 -30.91 14.03 64.44
N VAL A 16 -30.64 12.80 64.01
CA VAL A 16 -29.35 12.36 63.48
C VAL A 16 -29.36 12.69 62.00
N ALA A 17 -28.64 13.77 61.63
CA ALA A 17 -28.33 14.05 60.22
C ALA A 17 -27.33 13.04 59.72
N GLY A 18 -27.79 12.01 59.01
CA GLY A 18 -26.97 11.04 58.33
C GLY A 18 -26.34 11.65 57.07
N CYS A 19 -25.06 12.02 57.16
CA CYS A 19 -24.23 12.30 55.98
C CYS A 19 -24.11 11.03 55.11
N ALA A 20 -24.94 10.91 54.05
CA ALA A 20 -24.74 9.92 53.03
C ALA A 20 -23.46 10.28 52.27
N LYS A 21 -22.32 9.63 52.59
CA LYS A 21 -21.14 9.59 51.75
C LYS A 21 -21.53 8.95 50.41
N LYS A 22 -21.65 9.73 49.35
CA LYS A 22 -21.62 9.26 48.00
C LYS A 22 -20.34 8.44 47.81
N GLN A 23 -20.42 7.13 47.82
CA GLN A 23 -19.35 6.27 47.31
C GLN A 23 -19.19 6.59 45.82
N ALA A 24 -18.13 7.27 45.49
CA ALA A 24 -17.66 7.34 44.11
C ALA A 24 -17.39 5.89 43.67
N GLN A 25 -18.23 5.38 42.80
CA GLN A 25 -17.90 4.17 42.05
C GLN A 25 -16.63 4.48 41.25
N THR A 26 -15.48 4.05 41.75
CA THR A 26 -14.27 3.92 40.96
C THR A 26 -14.56 2.82 39.92
N GLY A 27 -15.06 3.24 38.75
CA GLY A 27 -15.12 2.37 37.59
C GLY A 27 -13.72 1.86 37.35
N THR A 28 -13.51 0.56 37.50
CA THR A 28 -12.30 -0.11 37.02
C THR A 28 -12.14 0.31 35.57
N PRO A 29 -10.98 0.85 35.15
CA PRO A 29 -10.77 1.13 33.74
C PRO A 29 -10.92 -0.20 33.00
N THR A 30 -12.01 -0.37 32.27
CA THR A 30 -12.11 -1.40 31.24
C THR A 30 -11.00 -1.08 30.27
N THR A 31 -9.91 -1.84 30.32
CA THR A 31 -8.91 -1.86 29.26
C THR A 31 -9.66 -2.27 28.00
N GLU A 32 -10.04 -1.29 27.18
CA GLU A 32 -10.59 -1.58 25.85
C GLU A 32 -9.61 -2.54 25.17
N LYS A 33 -10.13 -3.69 24.72
CA LYS A 33 -9.32 -4.67 24.01
C LYS A 33 -8.73 -3.99 22.78
N LYS A 34 -7.43 -3.76 22.78
CA LYS A 34 -6.72 -3.22 21.63
C LYS A 34 -6.63 -4.32 20.57
N TRP A 35 -7.19 -4.10 19.39
CA TRP A 35 -7.06 -5.04 18.29
C TRP A 35 -5.60 -5.16 17.84
N ARG A 36 -5.20 -6.40 17.52
CA ARG A 36 -3.86 -6.72 17.05
C ARG A 36 -3.93 -7.12 15.58
N VAL A 37 -3.22 -6.43 14.71
CA VAL A 37 -3.24 -6.66 13.26
C VAL A 37 -1.84 -7.00 12.77
N GLY A 38 -1.69 -8.18 12.17
CA GLY A 38 -0.46 -8.59 11.51
C GLY A 38 -0.36 -7.94 10.14
N VAL A 39 0.81 -7.37 9.82
CA VAL A 39 1.10 -6.75 8.52
C VAL A 39 2.34 -7.38 7.93
N THR A 40 2.27 -7.88 6.70
CA THR A 40 3.45 -8.33 5.96
C THR A 40 3.58 -7.52 4.67
N LEU A 41 4.70 -6.80 4.56
CA LEU A 41 5.04 -5.97 3.41
C LEU A 41 5.88 -6.77 2.41
N LEU A 42 5.81 -6.41 1.13
CA LEU A 42 6.69 -6.98 0.10
C LEU A 42 8.15 -6.69 0.42
N THR A 43 8.48 -5.42 0.71
CA THR A 43 9.83 -4.96 1.08
C THR A 43 9.76 -3.67 1.89
N LYS A 44 10.82 -3.35 2.64
CA LYS A 44 11.04 -2.02 3.24
C LYS A 44 12.09 -1.17 2.51
N GLN A 45 12.66 -1.70 1.44
CA GLN A 45 13.71 -1.00 0.68
C GLN A 45 13.15 0.09 -0.22
N HIS A 46 11.90 -0.04 -0.70
CA HIS A 46 11.27 0.98 -1.54
C HIS A 46 10.66 2.10 -0.71
N PRO A 47 10.88 3.38 -1.08
CA PRO A 47 10.25 4.53 -0.44
C PRO A 47 8.73 4.43 -0.37
N PHE A 48 8.10 3.87 -1.41
CA PHE A 48 6.67 3.58 -1.43
C PHE A 48 6.19 2.81 -0.19
N TYR A 49 6.86 1.70 0.18
CA TYR A 49 6.46 0.90 1.36
C TYR A 49 6.80 1.59 2.68
N GLN A 50 7.82 2.45 2.71
CA GLN A 50 8.13 3.25 3.90
C GLN A 50 7.01 4.26 4.19
N GLU A 51 6.51 4.96 3.18
CA GLU A 51 5.38 5.89 3.29
C GLU A 51 4.06 5.18 3.59
N LEU A 52 3.84 4.00 2.98
CA LEU A 52 2.69 3.13 3.25
C LEU A 52 2.67 2.72 4.73
N GLU A 53 3.80 2.19 5.24
CA GLU A 53 3.95 1.77 6.64
C GLU A 53 3.75 2.95 7.60
N ALA A 54 4.34 4.11 7.32
CA ALA A 54 4.21 5.29 8.16
C ALA A 54 2.73 5.69 8.32
N ALA A 55 2.00 5.74 7.22
CA ALA A 55 0.56 6.08 7.26
C ALA A 55 -0.29 4.99 7.93
N MET A 56 0.07 3.71 7.76
CA MET A 56 -0.59 2.62 8.50
C MET A 56 -0.42 2.81 10.01
N ARG A 57 0.79 3.11 10.49
CA ARG A 57 1.06 3.32 11.92
C ARG A 57 0.30 4.52 12.48
N GLU A 58 0.35 5.66 11.81
CA GLU A 58 -0.36 6.88 12.20
C GLU A 58 -1.89 6.66 12.31
N THR A 59 -2.45 5.88 11.38
CA THR A 59 -3.89 5.59 11.37
C THR A 59 -4.24 4.54 12.44
N ALA A 60 -3.40 3.52 12.62
CA ALA A 60 -3.61 2.50 13.63
C ALA A 60 -3.59 3.07 15.07
N GLU A 61 -2.73 4.05 15.32
CA GLU A 61 -2.70 4.77 16.61
C GLU A 61 -4.05 5.46 16.89
N LYS A 62 -4.60 6.14 15.88
CA LYS A 62 -5.91 6.82 15.97
C LYS A 62 -7.08 5.85 16.17
N GLU A 63 -7.00 4.67 15.52
CA GLU A 63 -8.04 3.63 15.58
C GLU A 63 -7.90 2.68 16.78
N GLY A 64 -6.88 2.87 17.64
CA GLY A 64 -6.63 1.98 18.80
C GLY A 64 -6.16 0.59 18.39
N ILE A 65 -5.48 0.44 17.25
CA ILE A 65 -4.98 -0.82 16.71
C ILE A 65 -3.48 -0.95 17.01
N GLU A 66 -3.04 -2.13 17.42
CA GLU A 66 -1.63 -2.52 17.49
C GLU A 66 -1.22 -3.21 16.18
N LEU A 67 -0.25 -2.64 15.46
CA LEU A 67 0.31 -3.24 14.24
C LEU A 67 1.58 -4.04 14.54
N LEU A 68 1.58 -5.32 14.14
CA LEU A 68 2.74 -6.20 14.13
C LEU A 68 3.26 -6.26 12.69
N ILE A 69 4.26 -5.43 12.35
CA ILE A 69 4.70 -5.26 10.96
C ILE A 69 6.00 -6.04 10.72
N GLN A 70 5.98 -6.90 9.69
CA GLN A 70 7.13 -7.61 9.14
C GLN A 70 7.26 -7.31 7.65
N SER A 71 8.43 -7.61 7.08
CA SER A 71 8.71 -7.45 5.65
C SER A 71 9.30 -8.76 5.11
N ALA A 72 8.86 -9.15 3.94
CA ALA A 72 9.26 -10.41 3.30
C ALA A 72 10.49 -10.27 2.38
N GLU A 73 10.89 -9.03 2.07
CA GLU A 73 12.05 -8.72 1.23
C GLU A 73 12.09 -9.57 -0.06
N PHE A 74 10.96 -9.57 -0.79
CA PHE A 74 10.73 -10.32 -2.04
C PHE A 74 10.77 -11.86 -1.87
N ASN A 75 10.72 -12.40 -0.64
CA ASN A 75 10.75 -13.83 -0.39
C ASN A 75 9.35 -14.36 -0.01
N LEU A 76 8.75 -15.15 -0.89
CA LEU A 76 7.41 -15.73 -0.67
C LEU A 76 7.39 -16.74 0.49
N ALA A 77 8.48 -17.49 0.71
CA ALA A 77 8.54 -18.45 1.82
C ALA A 77 8.55 -17.71 3.17
N ASP A 78 9.32 -16.62 3.27
CA ASP A 78 9.34 -15.77 4.47
C ASP A 78 7.99 -15.12 4.69
N GLN A 79 7.32 -14.62 3.62
CA GLN A 79 5.99 -14.05 3.73
C GLN A 79 4.96 -15.06 4.24
N THR A 80 5.02 -16.29 3.73
CA THR A 80 4.15 -17.38 4.19
C THR A 80 4.38 -17.70 5.68
N ALA A 81 5.63 -17.80 6.10
CA ALA A 81 5.99 -18.04 7.51
C ALA A 81 5.54 -16.87 8.41
N GLN A 82 5.65 -15.63 7.95
CA GLN A 82 5.18 -14.45 8.68
C GLN A 82 3.65 -14.52 8.92
N VAL A 83 2.87 -14.88 7.91
CA VAL A 83 1.42 -15.08 8.05
C VAL A 83 1.13 -16.17 9.10
N GLU A 84 1.80 -17.32 9.04
CA GLU A 84 1.62 -18.42 10.00
C GLU A 84 1.97 -17.99 11.43
N ASN A 85 3.04 -17.22 11.61
CA ASN A 85 3.44 -16.66 12.90
C ASN A 85 2.39 -15.69 13.46
N PHE A 86 1.81 -14.83 12.61
CA PHE A 86 0.72 -13.94 13.02
C PHE A 86 -0.52 -14.73 13.47
N LEU A 87 -0.91 -15.77 12.72
CA LEU A 87 -2.02 -16.63 13.09
C LEU A 87 -1.77 -17.31 14.45
N THR A 88 -0.57 -17.84 14.67
CA THR A 88 -0.18 -18.46 15.94
C THR A 88 -0.18 -17.46 17.09
N SER A 89 0.19 -16.21 16.85
CA SER A 89 0.19 -15.15 17.86
C SER A 89 -1.21 -14.58 18.16
N GLY A 90 -2.26 -15.03 17.47
CA GLY A 90 -3.64 -14.67 17.70
C GLY A 90 -3.98 -13.22 17.32
N VAL A 91 -3.59 -12.80 16.11
CA VAL A 91 -4.00 -11.50 15.56
C VAL A 91 -5.51 -11.50 15.24
N ASP A 92 -6.14 -10.33 15.33
CA ASP A 92 -7.56 -10.14 15.02
C ASP A 92 -7.82 -9.95 13.50
N ALA A 93 -6.80 -9.52 12.73
CA ALA A 93 -6.83 -9.38 11.27
C ALA A 93 -5.42 -9.41 10.67
N LEU A 94 -5.35 -9.55 9.35
CA LEU A 94 -4.12 -9.50 8.57
C LEU A 94 -4.22 -8.45 7.46
N ILE A 95 -3.12 -7.70 7.23
CA ILE A 95 -2.89 -6.90 6.03
C ILE A 95 -1.69 -7.51 5.30
N ILE A 96 -1.87 -7.88 4.05
CA ILE A 96 -0.83 -8.50 3.22
C ILE A 96 -0.57 -7.62 2.01
N CYS A 97 0.72 -7.29 1.76
CA CYS A 97 1.20 -6.77 0.48
C CYS A 97 1.96 -7.91 -0.22
N PRO A 98 1.32 -8.73 -1.07
CA PRO A 98 1.91 -9.95 -1.60
C PRO A 98 3.24 -9.76 -2.33
N VAL A 99 4.18 -10.67 -2.10
CA VAL A 99 5.40 -10.82 -2.91
C VAL A 99 5.07 -11.44 -4.26
N ASP A 100 4.14 -12.38 -4.26
CA ASP A 100 3.61 -13.07 -5.43
C ASP A 100 2.09 -13.23 -5.24
N SER A 101 1.33 -12.68 -6.18
CA SER A 101 -0.13 -12.64 -6.08
C SER A 101 -0.78 -14.04 -6.08
N ALA A 102 -0.25 -14.98 -6.84
CA ALA A 102 -0.74 -16.35 -6.90
C ALA A 102 -0.13 -17.20 -5.77
N GLY A 103 1.15 -17.02 -5.51
CA GLY A 103 1.90 -17.79 -4.51
C GLY A 103 1.37 -17.62 -3.09
N ILE A 104 0.90 -16.42 -2.72
CA ILE A 104 0.37 -16.13 -1.37
C ILE A 104 -1.00 -16.80 -1.09
N ALA A 105 -1.69 -17.31 -2.10
CA ALA A 105 -3.03 -17.85 -1.97
C ALA A 105 -3.16 -18.94 -0.88
N GLY A 106 -2.12 -19.76 -0.72
CA GLY A 106 -2.08 -20.79 0.33
C GLY A 106 -2.13 -20.20 1.75
N ALA A 107 -1.36 -19.15 2.00
CA ALA A 107 -1.34 -18.45 3.28
C ALA A 107 -2.66 -17.72 3.56
N VAL A 108 -3.26 -17.09 2.55
CA VAL A 108 -4.59 -16.48 2.67
C VAL A 108 -5.65 -17.52 3.05
N LYS A 109 -5.67 -18.68 2.39
CA LYS A 109 -6.60 -19.77 2.71
C LYS A 109 -6.40 -20.31 4.14
N LYS A 110 -5.16 -20.39 4.64
CA LYS A 110 -4.88 -20.76 6.03
C LYS A 110 -5.48 -19.74 7.02
N ALA A 111 -5.33 -18.44 6.73
CA ALA A 111 -5.94 -17.38 7.54
C ALA A 111 -7.47 -17.48 7.53
N ASN A 112 -8.08 -17.72 6.36
CA ASN A 112 -9.53 -17.92 6.25
C ASN A 112 -10.03 -19.13 7.06
N ALA A 113 -9.29 -20.26 7.01
CA ALA A 113 -9.60 -21.45 7.80
C ALA A 113 -9.53 -21.18 9.32
N ALA A 114 -8.58 -20.31 9.74
CA ALA A 114 -8.46 -19.82 11.12
C ALA A 114 -9.50 -18.74 11.48
N LYS A 115 -10.38 -18.34 10.53
CA LYS A 115 -11.37 -17.26 10.68
C LYS A 115 -10.75 -15.89 10.97
N VAL A 116 -9.52 -15.67 10.55
CA VAL A 116 -8.84 -14.38 10.62
C VAL A 116 -9.08 -13.62 9.31
N PRO A 117 -9.74 -12.45 9.34
CA PRO A 117 -10.01 -11.66 8.14
C PRO A 117 -8.71 -11.16 7.51
N VAL A 118 -8.65 -11.26 6.18
CA VAL A 118 -7.49 -10.83 5.37
C VAL A 118 -7.85 -9.60 4.55
N PHE A 119 -6.98 -8.61 4.60
CA PHE A 119 -6.98 -7.44 3.76
C PHE A 119 -5.72 -7.43 2.91
N THR A 120 -5.78 -6.86 1.71
CA THR A 120 -4.58 -6.66 0.90
C THR A 120 -4.40 -5.18 0.60
N ALA A 121 -3.15 -4.73 0.57
CA ALA A 121 -2.78 -3.37 0.20
C ALA A 121 -1.77 -3.40 -0.96
N ASP A 122 -1.88 -2.45 -1.88
CA ASP A 122 -1.02 -2.29 -3.06
C ASP A 122 -1.15 -3.45 -4.07
N ILE A 123 -0.87 -4.68 -3.67
CA ILE A 123 -0.89 -5.88 -4.51
C ILE A 123 -2.03 -6.79 -4.05
N ALA A 124 -2.85 -7.28 -4.98
CA ALA A 124 -3.92 -8.21 -4.66
C ALA A 124 -3.42 -9.67 -4.59
N ALA A 125 -4.01 -10.46 -3.70
CA ALA A 125 -3.85 -11.92 -3.71
C ALA A 125 -4.79 -12.56 -4.76
N GLN A 126 -4.28 -13.54 -5.48
CA GLN A 126 -5.05 -14.33 -6.46
C GLN A 126 -5.47 -15.66 -5.83
N GLY A 127 -6.40 -15.61 -4.87
CA GLY A 127 -6.99 -16.77 -4.24
C GLY A 127 -7.13 -16.64 -2.73
N GLY A 128 -8.09 -17.41 -2.17
CA GLY A 128 -8.60 -17.21 -0.82
C GLY A 128 -9.58 -16.04 -0.75
N ASP A 129 -10.15 -15.82 0.44
CA ASP A 129 -11.11 -14.76 0.69
C ASP A 129 -10.42 -13.54 1.27
N VAL A 130 -10.41 -12.43 0.50
CA VAL A 130 -9.95 -11.12 0.92
C VAL A 130 -11.17 -10.26 1.25
N VAL A 131 -11.20 -9.65 2.43
CA VAL A 131 -12.29 -8.79 2.89
C VAL A 131 -12.35 -7.53 2.05
N CYS A 132 -11.20 -6.84 1.91
CA CYS A 132 -11.05 -5.62 1.13
C CYS A 132 -9.64 -5.54 0.55
N HIS A 133 -9.54 -5.11 -0.71
CA HIS A 133 -8.29 -4.76 -1.36
C HIS A 133 -8.23 -3.23 -1.55
N VAL A 134 -7.13 -2.60 -1.11
CA VAL A 134 -6.88 -1.16 -1.26
C VAL A 134 -5.60 -0.96 -2.06
N ALA A 135 -5.71 -0.35 -3.24
CA ALA A 135 -4.56 -0.16 -4.13
C ALA A 135 -4.75 1.07 -5.01
N SER A 136 -3.69 1.48 -5.69
CA SER A 136 -3.79 2.43 -6.81
C SER A 136 -4.68 1.87 -7.92
N ASP A 137 -5.36 2.75 -8.67
CA ASP A 137 -5.93 2.38 -9.97
C ASP A 137 -4.79 2.19 -10.98
N ASN A 138 -4.18 1.00 -10.89
CA ASN A 138 -2.99 0.66 -11.68
C ASN A 138 -3.26 0.63 -13.19
N VAL A 139 -4.50 0.33 -13.61
CA VAL A 139 -4.87 0.40 -15.03
C VAL A 139 -4.91 1.85 -15.50
N GLN A 140 -5.48 2.76 -14.70
CA GLN A 140 -5.48 4.19 -15.00
C GLN A 140 -4.05 4.74 -15.03
N GLY A 141 -3.23 4.41 -14.03
CA GLY A 141 -1.83 4.85 -13.98
C GLY A 141 -1.02 4.34 -15.18
N GLY A 142 -1.20 3.08 -15.58
CA GLY A 142 -0.58 2.52 -16.78
C GLY A 142 -1.00 3.24 -18.05
N ARG A 143 -2.30 3.61 -18.19
CA ARG A 143 -2.78 4.42 -19.32
C ARG A 143 -2.12 5.80 -19.35
N LEU A 144 -2.02 6.48 -18.20
CA LEU A 144 -1.34 7.78 -18.10
C LEU A 144 0.12 7.68 -18.57
N ALA A 145 0.85 6.67 -18.12
CA ALA A 145 2.23 6.43 -18.54
C ALA A 145 2.34 6.16 -20.06
N GLY A 146 1.46 5.31 -20.59
CA GLY A 146 1.45 4.95 -22.01
C GLY A 146 1.10 6.12 -22.92
N GLU A 147 0.07 6.90 -22.59
CA GLU A 147 -0.32 8.10 -23.33
C GLU A 147 0.79 9.16 -23.34
N TYR A 148 1.46 9.34 -22.18
CA TYR A 148 2.57 10.28 -22.09
C TYR A 148 3.79 9.81 -22.88
N LEU A 149 4.17 8.53 -22.79
CA LEU A 149 5.25 7.97 -23.60
C LEU A 149 4.98 8.09 -25.10
N ALA A 150 3.76 7.77 -25.55
CA ALA A 150 3.36 7.89 -26.93
C ALA A 150 3.47 9.34 -27.43
N LYS A 151 3.07 10.31 -26.62
CA LYS A 151 3.22 11.75 -26.90
C LYS A 151 4.70 12.14 -27.06
N LEU A 152 5.57 11.70 -26.16
CA LEU A 152 7.02 11.96 -26.23
C LEU A 152 7.66 11.40 -27.50
N LEU A 153 7.20 10.23 -27.95
CA LEU A 153 7.70 9.55 -29.15
C LEU A 153 7.06 10.08 -30.45
N GLY A 154 6.11 11.00 -30.40
CA GLY A 154 5.37 11.45 -31.58
C GLY A 154 4.57 10.31 -32.22
N GLY A 155 4.11 9.36 -31.44
CA GLY A 155 3.26 8.24 -31.87
C GLY A 155 3.97 7.09 -32.60
N LYS A 156 5.32 7.02 -32.61
CA LYS A 156 6.08 5.98 -33.33
C LYS A 156 7.38 5.59 -32.62
N GLY A 157 7.83 4.36 -32.83
CA GLY A 157 9.11 3.86 -32.32
C GLY A 157 9.01 2.55 -31.56
N LYS A 158 10.17 1.98 -31.24
CA LYS A 158 10.28 0.75 -30.45
C LYS A 158 10.30 1.05 -28.96
N VAL A 159 9.53 0.30 -28.20
CA VAL A 159 9.40 0.45 -26.74
C VAL A 159 9.64 -0.89 -26.06
N VAL A 160 10.29 -0.85 -24.90
CA VAL A 160 10.43 -1.99 -23.99
C VAL A 160 9.70 -1.70 -22.69
N ILE A 161 9.08 -2.72 -22.10
CA ILE A 161 8.53 -2.66 -20.76
C ILE A 161 9.47 -3.45 -19.84
N ILE A 162 10.06 -2.80 -18.83
CA ILE A 162 10.80 -3.54 -17.79
C ILE A 162 9.80 -3.93 -16.71
N ASP A 163 9.48 -5.23 -16.67
CA ASP A 163 8.28 -5.78 -16.06
C ASP A 163 8.52 -6.46 -14.69
N HIS A 164 7.43 -6.79 -13.97
CA HIS A 164 7.39 -7.66 -12.78
C HIS A 164 6.08 -8.48 -12.79
N PRO A 165 6.00 -9.54 -13.61
CA PRO A 165 4.72 -10.15 -13.98
C PRO A 165 4.05 -10.99 -12.89
N VAL A 166 4.70 -11.26 -11.75
CA VAL A 166 4.14 -12.09 -10.67
C VAL A 166 3.20 -11.32 -9.72
N VAL A 167 3.14 -9.99 -9.85
CA VAL A 167 2.28 -9.15 -9.00
C VAL A 167 1.18 -8.46 -9.80
N THR A 168 -0.05 -8.49 -9.28
CA THR A 168 -1.25 -7.98 -9.97
C THR A 168 -1.19 -6.50 -10.26
N SER A 169 -0.60 -5.69 -9.37
CA SER A 169 -0.47 -4.25 -9.58
C SER A 169 0.32 -3.94 -10.86
N VAL A 170 1.40 -4.68 -11.13
CA VAL A 170 2.20 -4.51 -12.35
C VAL A 170 1.51 -5.09 -13.58
N GLN A 171 0.80 -6.21 -13.44
CA GLN A 171 -0.05 -6.73 -14.53
C GLN A 171 -1.07 -5.69 -14.98
N ASP A 172 -1.69 -4.97 -14.03
CA ASP A 172 -2.66 -3.92 -14.30
C ASP A 172 -2.00 -2.66 -14.90
N ARG A 173 -0.82 -2.23 -14.41
CA ARG A 173 -0.02 -1.14 -15.02
C ARG A 173 0.29 -1.45 -16.47
N THR A 174 0.80 -2.65 -16.73
CA THR A 174 1.14 -3.10 -18.08
C THR A 174 -0.10 -3.19 -18.97
N ARG A 175 -1.23 -3.70 -18.45
CA ARG A 175 -2.49 -3.72 -19.19
C ARG A 175 -2.93 -2.31 -19.60
N GLY A 176 -2.96 -1.36 -18.66
CA GLY A 176 -3.32 0.03 -18.93
C GLY A 176 -2.36 0.70 -19.92
N PHE A 177 -1.06 0.44 -19.79
CA PHE A 177 -0.06 0.92 -20.74
C PHE A 177 -0.32 0.39 -22.15
N MET A 178 -0.54 -0.92 -22.30
CA MET A 178 -0.83 -1.54 -23.59
C MET A 178 -2.14 -1.05 -24.21
N GLU A 179 -3.18 -0.80 -23.39
CA GLU A 179 -4.43 -0.17 -23.85
C GLU A 179 -4.18 1.23 -24.43
N ALA A 180 -3.31 2.03 -23.83
CA ALA A 180 -2.95 3.35 -24.33
C ALA A 180 -2.13 3.26 -25.63
N ILE A 181 -1.10 2.42 -25.66
CA ILE A 181 -0.22 2.24 -26.81
C ILE A 181 -0.94 1.66 -28.03
N SER A 182 -1.97 0.84 -27.83
CA SER A 182 -2.75 0.25 -28.94
C SER A 182 -3.40 1.30 -29.86
N LYS A 183 -3.54 2.54 -29.42
CA LYS A 183 -4.04 3.68 -30.21
C LYS A 183 -2.99 4.24 -31.19
N TYR A 184 -1.73 3.81 -31.08
CA TYR A 184 -0.58 4.28 -31.85
C TYR A 184 0.07 3.11 -32.61
N PRO A 185 -0.42 2.78 -33.83
CA PRO A 185 0.00 1.58 -34.56
C PRO A 185 1.48 1.54 -34.94
N ASP A 186 2.16 2.71 -34.97
CA ASP A 186 3.59 2.82 -35.26
C ASP A 186 4.47 2.72 -34.00
N ILE A 187 3.89 2.55 -32.81
CA ILE A 187 4.62 2.20 -31.60
C ILE A 187 4.60 0.67 -31.44
N GLN A 188 5.78 0.07 -31.33
CA GLN A 188 5.95 -1.37 -31.19
C GLN A 188 6.56 -1.70 -29.81
N VAL A 189 5.82 -2.41 -28.98
CA VAL A 189 6.39 -3.04 -27.77
C VAL A 189 7.16 -4.28 -28.21
N VAL A 190 8.49 -4.19 -28.26
CA VAL A 190 9.36 -5.21 -28.84
C VAL A 190 9.84 -6.26 -27.84
N ASP A 191 9.79 -5.93 -26.53
CA ASP A 191 10.20 -6.85 -25.47
C ASP A 191 9.58 -6.47 -24.11
N ARG A 192 9.50 -7.46 -23.19
CA ARG A 192 8.98 -7.28 -21.82
C ARG A 192 9.80 -8.11 -20.82
N PRO A 193 11.09 -7.79 -20.64
CA PRO A 193 11.91 -8.57 -19.71
C PRO A 193 11.63 -8.23 -18.25
N PRO A 194 11.75 -9.22 -17.32
CA PRO A 194 11.52 -9.00 -15.90
C PRO A 194 12.70 -8.27 -15.25
N GLY A 195 12.45 -7.09 -14.71
CA GLY A 195 13.33 -6.34 -13.81
C GLY A 195 12.98 -6.55 -12.33
N ASP A 196 11.83 -7.20 -12.07
CA ASP A 196 11.29 -7.58 -10.76
C ASP A 196 11.21 -6.44 -9.74
N GLY A 197 11.11 -5.19 -10.23
CA GLY A 197 11.06 -4.00 -9.38
C GLY A 197 12.38 -3.68 -8.66
N VAL A 198 13.49 -4.30 -9.04
CA VAL A 198 14.80 -4.17 -8.41
C VAL A 198 15.75 -3.37 -9.29
N ARG A 199 16.39 -2.32 -8.74
CA ARG A 199 17.22 -1.36 -9.48
C ARG A 199 18.35 -1.99 -10.27
N ASP A 200 19.18 -2.81 -9.62
CA ASP A 200 20.36 -3.42 -10.26
C ASP A 200 19.97 -4.41 -11.35
N LYS A 201 18.90 -5.19 -11.11
CA LYS A 201 18.37 -6.11 -12.11
C LYS A 201 17.79 -5.35 -13.31
N ALA A 202 17.06 -4.28 -13.07
CA ALA A 202 16.53 -3.42 -14.12
C ALA A 202 17.65 -2.77 -14.96
N MET A 203 18.75 -2.33 -14.33
CA MET A 203 19.93 -1.81 -15.03
C MET A 203 20.49 -2.87 -15.99
N ALA A 204 20.84 -4.07 -15.50
CA ALA A 204 21.42 -5.14 -16.31
C ALA A 204 20.50 -5.58 -17.46
N VAL A 205 19.20 -5.68 -17.19
CA VAL A 205 18.18 -6.01 -18.19
C VAL A 205 18.10 -4.90 -19.26
N THR A 206 18.11 -3.64 -18.84
CA THR A 206 18.06 -2.50 -19.77
C THR A 206 19.30 -2.43 -20.66
N GLU A 207 20.50 -2.67 -20.14
CA GLU A 207 21.72 -2.77 -20.95
C GLU A 207 21.58 -3.84 -22.05
N THR A 208 21.04 -5.01 -21.69
CA THR A 208 20.76 -6.08 -22.65
C THR A 208 19.76 -5.63 -23.73
N MET A 209 18.70 -4.93 -23.35
CA MET A 209 17.69 -4.44 -24.30
C MET A 209 18.24 -3.34 -25.22
N LEU A 210 19.09 -2.45 -24.72
CA LEU A 210 19.76 -1.41 -25.51
C LEU A 210 20.74 -1.99 -26.55
N GLN A 211 21.38 -3.11 -26.24
CA GLN A 211 22.22 -3.86 -27.20
C GLN A 211 21.38 -4.60 -28.24
N LYS A 212 20.32 -5.28 -27.80
CA LYS A 212 19.42 -6.07 -28.66
C LYS A 212 18.62 -5.19 -29.63
N HIS A 213 18.25 -3.98 -29.20
CA HIS A 213 17.45 -3.03 -29.96
C HIS A 213 18.18 -1.69 -30.12
N PRO A 214 19.12 -1.57 -31.08
CA PRO A 214 19.87 -0.33 -31.29
C PRO A 214 19.00 0.89 -31.61
N ASP A 215 17.80 0.68 -32.13
CA ASP A 215 16.80 1.68 -32.48
C ASP A 215 15.69 1.85 -31.41
N LEU A 216 15.94 1.36 -30.17
CA LEU A 216 15.02 1.57 -29.05
C LEU A 216 14.80 3.06 -28.80
N ALA A 217 13.55 3.47 -28.71
CA ALA A 217 13.15 4.87 -28.53
C ALA A 217 12.56 5.14 -27.13
N GLY A 218 11.90 4.17 -26.51
CA GLY A 218 11.25 4.37 -25.23
C GLY A 218 11.31 3.17 -24.30
N ILE A 219 11.22 3.44 -22.99
CA ILE A 219 11.13 2.44 -21.94
C ILE A 219 9.96 2.82 -21.01
N PHE A 220 9.08 1.87 -20.77
CA PHE A 220 8.17 1.93 -19.63
C PHE A 220 8.77 1.10 -18.50
N ALA A 221 9.06 1.75 -17.38
CA ALA A 221 9.56 1.12 -16.17
C ALA A 221 8.43 1.06 -15.14
N ILE A 222 8.14 -0.15 -14.66
CA ILE A 222 6.92 -0.41 -13.88
C ILE A 222 6.93 0.19 -12.47
N ASN A 223 8.07 0.65 -11.99
CA ASN A 223 8.23 1.41 -10.75
C ASN A 223 9.53 2.25 -10.79
N ASP A 224 9.73 3.14 -9.82
CA ASP A 224 10.88 4.04 -9.77
C ASP A 224 12.22 3.33 -9.57
N SER A 225 12.27 2.27 -8.79
CA SER A 225 13.50 1.47 -8.69
C SER A 225 13.91 0.93 -10.06
N THR A 226 12.96 0.46 -10.85
CA THR A 226 13.18 0.03 -12.24
C THR A 226 13.56 1.20 -13.14
N ALA A 227 12.88 2.35 -13.03
CA ALA A 227 13.15 3.54 -13.85
C ALA A 227 14.54 4.11 -13.61
N LEU A 228 14.98 4.16 -12.36
CA LEU A 228 16.32 4.63 -11.99
C LEU A 228 17.43 3.65 -12.42
N GLY A 229 17.15 2.34 -12.38
CA GLY A 229 18.03 1.33 -12.95
C GLY A 229 18.17 1.47 -14.46
N ALA A 230 17.04 1.63 -15.16
CA ALA A 230 17.01 1.87 -16.60
C ALA A 230 17.70 3.18 -16.99
N LEU A 231 17.49 4.25 -16.22
CA LEU A 231 18.17 5.53 -16.40
C LEU A 231 19.68 5.38 -16.35
N LYS A 232 20.18 4.66 -15.34
CA LYS A 232 21.63 4.42 -15.21
C LYS A 232 22.20 3.67 -16.41
N ALA A 233 21.51 2.66 -16.92
CA ALA A 233 21.91 1.93 -18.13
C ALA A 233 21.93 2.83 -19.37
N VAL A 234 20.88 3.63 -19.59
CA VAL A 234 20.78 4.57 -20.71
C VAL A 234 21.91 5.59 -20.69
N GLU A 235 22.22 6.15 -19.52
CA GLU A 235 23.31 7.13 -19.35
C GLU A 235 24.69 6.50 -19.54
N SER A 236 24.95 5.33 -18.93
CA SER A 236 26.25 4.64 -19.04
C SER A 236 26.59 4.22 -20.47
N MET A 237 25.58 3.91 -21.28
CA MET A 237 25.71 3.54 -22.69
C MET A 237 25.60 4.73 -23.65
N GLY A 238 25.47 5.96 -23.14
CA GLY A 238 25.38 7.19 -23.94
C GLY A 238 24.15 7.27 -24.87
N ARG A 239 23.03 6.60 -24.51
CA ARG A 239 21.83 6.48 -25.33
C ARG A 239 20.89 7.68 -25.13
N THR A 240 21.28 8.85 -25.62
CA THR A 240 20.57 10.13 -25.45
C THR A 240 19.21 10.21 -26.16
N ASN A 241 18.94 9.29 -27.08
CA ASN A 241 17.70 9.21 -27.85
C ASN A 241 16.59 8.40 -27.17
N VAL A 242 16.87 7.72 -26.07
CA VAL A 242 15.90 6.90 -25.35
C VAL A 242 15.20 7.73 -24.28
N VAL A 243 13.87 7.66 -24.21
CA VAL A 243 13.08 8.28 -23.17
C VAL A 243 12.49 7.21 -22.23
N ILE A 244 12.38 7.54 -20.95
CA ILE A 244 11.86 6.66 -19.92
C ILE A 244 10.63 7.32 -19.30
N VAL A 245 9.58 6.54 -19.08
CA VAL A 245 8.46 6.88 -18.21
C VAL A 245 8.43 5.85 -17.08
N GLY A 246 8.41 6.33 -15.85
CA GLY A 246 8.42 5.52 -14.63
C GLY A 246 7.05 5.45 -13.97
N TYR A 247 7.06 5.01 -12.72
CA TYR A 247 5.87 4.84 -11.91
C TYR A 247 6.26 4.89 -10.43
N ASP A 248 5.49 5.54 -9.58
CA ASP A 248 5.47 5.76 -8.14
C ASP A 248 5.53 7.26 -7.81
N GLY A 249 6.47 8.01 -8.40
CA GLY A 249 6.71 9.42 -8.13
C GLY A 249 7.54 9.63 -6.87
N ASP A 250 8.50 8.76 -6.61
CA ASP A 250 9.43 8.82 -5.48
C ASP A 250 10.31 10.08 -5.51
N PRO A 251 10.82 10.57 -4.37
CA PRO A 251 11.65 11.78 -4.31
C PRO A 251 12.91 11.73 -5.20
N GLU A 252 13.52 10.56 -5.41
CA GLU A 252 14.69 10.44 -6.29
C GLU A 252 14.30 10.58 -7.76
N ALA A 253 13.24 9.90 -8.19
CA ALA A 253 12.72 9.99 -9.56
C ALA A 253 12.27 11.43 -9.89
N ARG A 254 11.59 12.12 -8.97
CA ARG A 254 11.21 13.54 -9.13
C ARG A 254 12.44 14.44 -9.37
N ARG A 255 13.53 14.21 -8.62
CA ARG A 255 14.79 14.97 -8.84
C ARG A 255 15.39 14.70 -10.23
N GLU A 256 15.36 13.46 -10.67
CA GLU A 256 15.86 13.08 -11.99
C GLU A 256 15.01 13.67 -13.12
N ILE A 257 13.70 13.68 -12.99
CA ILE A 257 12.79 14.35 -13.95
C ILE A 257 13.11 15.85 -14.02
N LEU A 258 13.28 16.51 -12.87
CA LEU A 258 13.66 17.93 -12.82
C LEU A 258 15.03 18.19 -13.45
N ARG A 259 16.00 17.30 -13.28
CA ARG A 259 17.33 17.36 -13.94
C ARG A 259 17.21 17.35 -15.46
N GLY A 260 16.14 16.82 -16.01
CA GLY A 260 15.88 16.81 -17.45
C GLY A 260 16.59 15.69 -18.19
N CYS A 261 16.93 14.60 -17.52
CA CYS A 261 17.55 13.39 -18.06
C CYS A 261 16.60 12.56 -18.95
N ALA A 262 16.96 11.29 -19.20
CA ALA A 262 16.13 10.37 -19.98
C ALA A 262 14.79 10.03 -19.30
N LEU A 263 14.71 10.03 -17.96
CA LEU A 263 13.46 9.88 -17.22
C LEU A 263 12.65 11.19 -17.33
N LYS A 264 11.50 11.11 -18.02
CA LYS A 264 10.70 12.29 -18.42
C LYS A 264 9.47 12.51 -17.58
N ALA A 265 8.90 11.45 -17.05
CA ALA A 265 7.65 11.48 -16.28
C ALA A 265 7.47 10.24 -15.44
N ASP A 266 6.59 10.34 -14.45
CA ASP A 266 6.08 9.23 -13.66
C ASP A 266 4.57 9.27 -13.54
N ALA A 267 3.95 8.09 -13.56
CA ALA A 267 2.61 7.92 -13.01
C ALA A 267 2.73 7.82 -11.49
N VAL A 268 2.09 8.74 -10.78
CA VAL A 268 2.26 8.90 -9.32
C VAL A 268 1.27 8.05 -8.54
N GLN A 269 1.76 7.34 -7.54
CA GLN A 269 0.97 6.68 -6.51
C GLN A 269 0.88 7.51 -5.23
N PHE A 270 -0.10 7.16 -4.38
CA PHE A 270 -0.32 7.80 -3.09
C PHE A 270 -0.25 6.77 -1.95
N PRO A 271 0.95 6.26 -1.61
CA PRO A 271 1.13 5.18 -0.62
C PRO A 271 0.56 5.54 0.75
N ARG A 272 0.69 6.78 1.18
CA ARG A 272 0.09 7.24 2.44
C ARG A 272 -1.43 7.10 2.44
N LYS A 273 -2.09 7.38 1.31
CA LYS A 273 -3.55 7.21 1.18
C LYS A 273 -3.95 5.74 1.20
N ILE A 274 -3.18 4.88 0.54
CA ILE A 274 -3.40 3.42 0.56
C ILE A 274 -3.25 2.89 1.99
N GLY A 275 -2.15 3.26 2.68
CA GLY A 275 -1.85 2.82 4.04
C GLY A 275 -2.91 3.25 5.06
N SER A 276 -3.33 4.53 5.03
CA SER A 276 -4.39 5.01 5.92
C SER A 276 -5.72 4.29 5.63
N THR A 277 -6.09 4.19 4.35
CA THR A 277 -7.38 3.62 3.96
C THR A 277 -7.48 2.14 4.31
N VAL A 278 -6.43 1.31 4.12
CA VAL A 278 -6.53 -0.11 4.47
C VAL A 278 -6.70 -0.32 5.97
N VAL A 279 -6.03 0.48 6.82
CA VAL A 279 -6.23 0.41 8.29
C VAL A 279 -7.63 0.88 8.68
N GLU A 280 -8.18 1.92 8.07
CA GLU A 280 -9.58 2.34 8.25
C GLU A 280 -10.57 1.22 7.88
N MET A 281 -10.31 0.49 6.78
CA MET A 281 -11.16 -0.65 6.38
C MET A 281 -11.06 -1.80 7.39
N VAL A 282 -9.86 -2.10 7.90
CA VAL A 282 -9.69 -3.08 8.98
C VAL A 282 -10.48 -2.67 10.23
N ALA A 283 -10.33 -1.42 10.68
CA ALA A 283 -11.02 -0.91 11.86
C ALA A 283 -12.56 -1.00 11.71
N LYS A 284 -13.09 -0.58 10.56
CA LYS A 284 -14.53 -0.70 10.25
C LYS A 284 -15.00 -2.15 10.34
N HIS A 285 -14.28 -3.06 9.69
CA HIS A 285 -14.63 -4.48 9.69
C HIS A 285 -14.64 -5.08 11.11
N LEU A 286 -13.62 -4.77 11.91
CA LEU A 286 -13.51 -5.26 13.29
C LEU A 286 -14.61 -4.70 14.21
N ARG A 287 -15.19 -3.54 13.87
CA ARG A 287 -16.39 -2.98 14.52
C ARG A 287 -17.71 -3.57 13.98
N GLY A 288 -17.65 -4.47 12.99
CA GLY A 288 -18.83 -5.05 12.34
C GLY A 288 -19.49 -4.13 11.30
N GLU A 289 -18.81 -3.08 10.86
CA GLU A 289 -19.28 -2.18 9.81
C GLU A 289 -19.01 -2.78 8.40
N PRO A 290 -19.87 -2.50 7.40
CA PRO A 290 -19.65 -2.99 6.05
C PRO A 290 -18.45 -2.29 5.39
N VAL A 291 -17.66 -3.06 4.64
CA VAL A 291 -16.54 -2.55 3.85
C VAL A 291 -16.64 -3.01 2.38
N PRO A 292 -16.21 -2.17 1.42
CA PRO A 292 -16.21 -2.57 0.02
C PRO A 292 -15.14 -3.63 -0.25
N LYS A 293 -15.33 -4.43 -1.31
CA LYS A 293 -14.32 -5.41 -1.74
C LYS A 293 -13.06 -4.79 -2.33
N LEU A 294 -13.19 -3.61 -2.94
CA LEU A 294 -12.10 -2.89 -3.61
C LEU A 294 -12.22 -1.40 -3.33
N VAL A 295 -11.09 -0.77 -3.00
CA VAL A 295 -10.96 0.69 -2.90
C VAL A 295 -9.81 1.13 -3.82
N PRO A 296 -10.11 1.57 -5.06
CA PRO A 296 -9.10 2.09 -5.96
C PRO A 296 -8.73 3.53 -5.57
N ILE A 297 -7.44 3.81 -5.50
CA ILE A 297 -6.90 5.16 -5.30
C ILE A 297 -6.43 5.68 -6.66
N PRO A 298 -7.02 6.75 -7.20
CA PRO A 298 -6.60 7.29 -8.48
C PRO A 298 -5.12 7.68 -8.50
N CYS A 299 -4.45 7.40 -9.62
CA CYS A 299 -3.10 7.85 -9.90
C CYS A 299 -3.10 9.26 -10.52
N ASP A 300 -1.94 9.90 -10.51
CA ASP A 300 -1.68 11.15 -11.22
C ASP A 300 -0.47 10.97 -12.14
N LEU A 301 -0.13 11.98 -12.94
CA LEU A 301 1.07 12.01 -13.75
C LEU A 301 1.88 13.26 -13.40
N ILE A 302 3.18 13.09 -13.23
CA ILE A 302 4.13 14.20 -13.09
C ILE A 302 5.13 14.17 -14.23
N ASP A 303 5.47 15.36 -14.71
CA ASP A 303 6.57 15.65 -15.60
C ASP A 303 7.34 16.87 -15.09
N LYS A 304 8.41 17.24 -15.78
CA LYS A 304 9.21 18.40 -15.38
C LYS A 304 8.38 19.67 -15.25
N GLN A 305 7.46 19.94 -16.20
CA GLN A 305 6.65 21.14 -16.20
C GLN A 305 5.71 21.21 -14.98
N LYS A 306 5.13 20.08 -14.58
CA LYS A 306 4.27 20.00 -13.40
C LYS A 306 5.08 20.17 -12.12
N LEU A 307 6.24 19.50 -12.02
CA LEU A 307 7.13 19.59 -10.85
C LEU A 307 7.67 21.01 -10.62
N GLU A 308 8.00 21.75 -11.69
CA GLU A 308 8.44 23.16 -11.60
C GLU A 308 7.35 24.11 -11.07
N ARG A 309 6.07 23.69 -11.12
CA ARG A 309 4.92 24.46 -10.60
C ARG A 309 4.48 24.04 -9.21
N GLU A 310 4.94 22.88 -8.74
CA GLU A 310 4.67 22.45 -7.36
C GLU A 310 5.44 23.38 -6.41
N PRO A 311 4.82 23.85 -5.30
CA PRO A 311 5.55 24.60 -4.30
C PRO A 311 6.70 23.72 -3.78
N SER A 312 7.88 24.33 -3.59
CA SER A 312 9.02 23.65 -2.96
C SER A 312 8.58 23.05 -1.62
N PRO A 313 8.95 21.80 -1.31
CA PRO A 313 8.58 21.11 -0.10
C PRO A 313 9.09 21.80 1.17
#